data_23c06850c1eff9a7b75bc929bae4c264
#
_entry.id   23c06850c1eff9a7b75bc929bae4c264
#
_cell.length_a   1.000
_cell.length_b   1.000
_cell.length_c   1.000
_cell.angle_alpha   90.00
_cell.angle_beta   90.00
_cell.angle_gamma   90.00
#
_symmetry.space_group_name_H-M   'P 1'
#
loop_
_entity.id
_entity.type
_entity.pdbx_description
1 polymer ?
#
loop_
_entity_poly.entity_id
_entity_poly.type
_entity_poly.pdbx_seq_one_letter_code
_entity_poly.pdbx_strand_id
1 'polypeptide(L)'
;MGWDALSRWDDAVRLDPLSGGAGVNQVWSVRVDGRPAVARLGRRGDADLAWETDLLRYLDRAGMAVPVPIPTTDGRLFADGLVVMTYVAGEPPSTEADWRRVAGTLRRLHELTRDRPQRPGWRSSVDFLHATTGTKVDLDTMPAEAVARCRAAWARLAGRPTCVVHGDPNPGNVRLTADRVGLIDWDESHVDVPEIDLVLPYDAAGLGAAHDVAAQASAAWAAAACWDPTGADPFAARRLAEVRPVT
;
A
#
# COMPACT_ATOMS: atom_id res chain seq x y z
N MET A 1 4.08 -24.75 0.72
CA MET A 1 3.33 -23.63 0.10
C MET A 1 4.13 -23.19 -1.12
N GLY A 2 3.51 -23.14 -2.24
CA GLY A 2 4.22 -22.87 -3.48
C GLY A 2 3.27 -22.57 -4.62
N TRP A 3 3.84 -22.43 -5.79
CA TRP A 3 3.12 -22.16 -7.04
C TRP A 3 2.14 -23.26 -7.47
N ASP A 4 2.14 -24.43 -6.81
CA ASP A 4 1.17 -25.51 -7.07
C ASP A 4 -0.29 -25.04 -6.85
N ALA A 5 -0.50 -24.05 -5.97
CA ALA A 5 -1.80 -23.45 -5.76
C ALA A 5 -2.38 -22.77 -7.03
N LEU A 6 -1.53 -22.42 -8.02
CA LEU A 6 -1.99 -21.82 -9.28
C LEU A 6 -2.96 -22.73 -10.05
N SER A 7 -2.86 -24.06 -9.87
CA SER A 7 -3.80 -25.05 -10.44
C SER A 7 -5.24 -24.90 -9.94
N ARG A 8 -5.49 -24.05 -8.94
CA ARG A 8 -6.85 -23.72 -8.48
C ARG A 8 -7.58 -22.74 -9.40
N TRP A 9 -6.87 -22.10 -10.33
CA TRP A 9 -7.46 -21.26 -11.37
C TRP A 9 -7.44 -22.03 -12.69
N ASP A 10 -8.59 -22.09 -13.34
CA ASP A 10 -8.74 -22.84 -14.59
C ASP A 10 -7.83 -22.27 -15.68
N ASP A 11 -7.20 -23.15 -16.46
CA ASP A 11 -6.29 -22.80 -17.55
C ASP A 11 -5.21 -21.75 -17.18
N ALA A 12 -4.87 -21.64 -15.89
CA ALA A 12 -3.85 -20.69 -15.44
C ALA A 12 -2.44 -21.15 -15.86
N VAL A 13 -1.74 -20.29 -16.56
CA VAL A 13 -0.36 -20.52 -17.01
C VAL A 13 0.55 -19.43 -16.44
N ARG A 14 1.60 -19.84 -15.71
CA ARG A 14 2.65 -18.96 -15.24
C ARG A 14 3.60 -18.63 -16.38
N LEU A 15 3.90 -17.33 -16.56
CA LEU A 15 4.76 -16.83 -17.61
C LEU A 15 6.09 -16.32 -17.01
N ASP A 16 6.27 -15.01 -16.89
CA ASP A 16 7.51 -14.37 -16.51
C ASP A 16 7.45 -13.75 -15.12
N PRO A 17 8.57 -13.71 -14.36
CA PRO A 17 8.63 -12.91 -13.15
C PRO A 17 8.51 -11.43 -13.51
N LEU A 18 7.73 -10.68 -12.74
CA LEU A 18 7.64 -9.24 -12.88
C LEU A 18 8.74 -8.56 -12.04
N SER A 19 9.43 -7.58 -12.64
CA SER A 19 10.42 -6.78 -11.92
C SER A 19 9.75 -6.01 -10.78
N GLY A 20 10.28 -6.09 -9.56
CA GLY A 20 9.72 -5.46 -8.36
C GLY A 20 9.39 -6.45 -7.25
N GLY A 21 9.35 -7.74 -7.54
CA GLY A 21 9.13 -8.80 -6.54
C GLY A 21 10.37 -9.16 -5.70
N ALA A 22 11.31 -8.25 -5.51
CA ALA A 22 12.53 -8.48 -4.73
C ALA A 22 12.31 -8.52 -3.20
N GLY A 23 11.06 -8.48 -2.75
CA GLY A 23 10.68 -8.49 -1.35
C GLY A 23 10.15 -9.84 -0.86
N VAL A 24 9.25 -9.79 0.10
CA VAL A 24 8.61 -10.95 0.73
C VAL A 24 7.67 -11.69 -0.24
N ASN A 25 7.21 -11.02 -1.30
CA ASN A 25 6.28 -11.56 -2.29
C ASN A 25 6.99 -11.90 -3.61
N GLN A 26 6.56 -13.00 -4.22
CA GLN A 26 6.91 -13.34 -5.60
C GLN A 26 5.76 -12.92 -6.51
N VAL A 27 6.04 -12.07 -7.49
CA VAL A 27 5.04 -11.54 -8.43
C VAL A 27 5.37 -12.04 -9.84
N TRP A 28 4.38 -12.62 -10.50
CA TRP A 28 4.53 -13.19 -11.83
C TRP A 28 3.41 -12.73 -12.76
N SER A 29 3.74 -12.51 -14.01
CA SER A 29 2.73 -12.47 -15.06
C SER A 29 2.19 -13.88 -15.27
N VAL A 30 0.89 -13.96 -15.39
CA VAL A 30 0.17 -15.22 -15.66
C VAL A 30 -0.89 -14.99 -16.73
N ARG A 31 -1.45 -16.06 -17.24
CA ARG A 31 -2.63 -16.01 -18.10
C ARG A 31 -3.70 -16.89 -17.50
N VAL A 32 -4.92 -16.38 -17.40
CA VAL A 32 -6.11 -17.13 -16.94
C VAL A 32 -7.18 -16.99 -18.02
N ASP A 33 -7.75 -18.07 -18.50
CA ASP A 33 -8.69 -18.08 -19.63
C ASP A 33 -8.20 -17.29 -20.85
N GLY A 34 -6.90 -17.39 -21.14
CA GLY A 34 -6.26 -16.66 -22.24
C GLY A 34 -6.03 -15.17 -22.00
N ARG A 35 -6.45 -14.59 -20.86
CA ARG A 35 -6.33 -13.16 -20.53
C ARG A 35 -5.12 -12.89 -19.64
N PRO A 36 -4.43 -11.75 -19.86
CA PRO A 36 -3.35 -11.32 -18.98
C PRO A 36 -3.83 -11.12 -17.54
N ALA A 37 -3.06 -11.63 -16.59
CA ALA A 37 -3.29 -11.49 -15.16
C ALA A 37 -1.95 -11.43 -14.41
N VAL A 38 -2.01 -11.13 -13.13
CA VAL A 38 -0.86 -11.08 -12.22
C VAL A 38 -1.13 -12.03 -11.06
N ALA A 39 -0.16 -12.89 -10.77
CA ALA A 39 -0.20 -13.75 -9.60
C ALA A 39 0.84 -13.30 -8.59
N ARG A 40 0.41 -13.13 -7.32
CA ARG A 40 1.27 -12.77 -6.21
C ARG A 40 1.21 -13.85 -5.15
N LEU A 41 2.36 -14.46 -4.88
CA LEU A 41 2.56 -15.45 -3.83
C LEU A 41 3.33 -14.81 -2.67
N GLY A 42 2.76 -14.84 -1.48
CA GLY A 42 3.35 -14.26 -0.26
C GLY A 42 3.11 -15.10 0.98
N ARG A 43 3.56 -14.59 2.13
CA ARG A 43 3.43 -15.24 3.45
C ARG A 43 2.31 -14.63 4.30
N ARG A 44 1.42 -13.86 3.70
CA ARG A 44 0.33 -13.20 4.41
C ARG A 44 -0.74 -14.21 4.83
N GLY A 45 -1.32 -13.98 6.02
CA GLY A 45 -2.38 -14.83 6.54
C GLY A 45 -3.72 -14.61 5.82
N ASP A 46 -4.61 -15.60 5.93
CA ASP A 46 -5.91 -15.59 5.24
C ASP A 46 -6.79 -14.38 5.60
N ALA A 47 -6.77 -13.93 6.85
CA ALA A 47 -7.54 -12.75 7.26
C ALA A 47 -7.06 -11.45 6.60
N ASP A 48 -5.76 -11.32 6.39
CA ASP A 48 -5.13 -10.21 5.69
C ASP A 48 -5.47 -10.25 4.18
N LEU A 49 -5.35 -11.41 3.55
CA LEU A 49 -5.72 -11.60 2.14
C LEU A 49 -7.21 -11.40 1.90
N ALA A 50 -8.06 -11.84 2.82
CA ALA A 50 -9.51 -11.62 2.76
C ALA A 50 -9.86 -10.13 2.80
N TRP A 51 -9.22 -9.36 3.69
CA TRP A 51 -9.41 -7.92 3.79
C TRP A 51 -9.02 -7.20 2.49
N GLU A 52 -7.84 -7.51 1.93
CA GLU A 52 -7.37 -6.89 0.70
C GLU A 52 -8.24 -7.26 -0.50
N THR A 53 -8.57 -8.54 -0.68
CA THR A 53 -9.38 -8.98 -1.81
C THR A 53 -10.81 -8.44 -1.76
N ASP A 54 -11.39 -8.27 -0.56
CA ASP A 54 -12.68 -7.59 -0.37
C ASP A 54 -12.58 -6.09 -0.71
N LEU A 55 -11.51 -5.41 -0.26
CA LEU A 55 -11.26 -4.01 -0.59
C LEU A 55 -11.18 -3.81 -2.11
N LEU A 56 -10.37 -4.61 -2.82
CA LEU A 56 -10.17 -4.48 -4.25
C LEU A 56 -11.47 -4.70 -5.04
N ARG A 57 -12.27 -5.68 -4.65
CA ARG A 57 -13.61 -5.91 -5.25
C ARG A 57 -14.57 -4.76 -4.97
N TYR A 58 -14.50 -4.17 -3.78
CA TYR A 58 -15.32 -3.00 -3.45
C TYR A 58 -14.94 -1.80 -4.31
N LEU A 59 -13.64 -1.50 -4.44
CA LEU A 59 -13.13 -0.38 -5.22
C LEU A 59 -13.44 -0.53 -6.72
N ASP A 60 -13.31 -1.73 -7.27
CA ASP A 60 -13.70 -2.03 -8.65
C ASP A 60 -15.19 -1.75 -8.90
N ARG A 61 -16.07 -2.25 -8.01
CA ARG A 61 -17.51 -1.95 -8.09
C ARG A 61 -17.83 -0.47 -7.98
N ALA A 62 -16.99 0.31 -7.27
CA ALA A 62 -17.09 1.76 -7.20
C ALA A 62 -16.48 2.47 -8.42
N GLY A 63 -15.98 1.71 -9.42
CA GLY A 63 -15.43 2.23 -10.68
C GLY A 63 -13.99 2.74 -10.58
N MET A 64 -13.22 2.32 -9.56
CA MET A 64 -11.79 2.56 -9.50
C MET A 64 -11.04 1.50 -10.31
N ALA A 65 -9.95 1.90 -10.99
CA ALA A 65 -9.07 0.97 -11.69
C ALA A 65 -8.07 0.37 -10.69
N VAL A 66 -8.31 -0.88 -10.30
CA VAL A 66 -7.49 -1.66 -9.36
C VAL A 66 -7.31 -3.08 -9.89
N PRO A 67 -6.29 -3.84 -9.43
CA PRO A 67 -6.19 -5.25 -9.76
C PRO A 67 -7.34 -6.02 -9.06
N VAL A 68 -8.24 -6.59 -9.86
CA VAL A 68 -9.42 -7.30 -9.33
C VAL A 68 -9.07 -8.76 -9.11
N PRO A 69 -9.27 -9.31 -7.89
CA PRO A 69 -9.06 -10.73 -7.65
C PRO A 69 -9.92 -11.62 -8.55
N ILE A 70 -9.29 -12.55 -9.25
CA ILE A 70 -9.93 -13.58 -10.09
C ILE A 70 -10.24 -14.76 -9.18
N PRO A 71 -11.51 -15.23 -9.12
CA PRO A 71 -11.86 -16.37 -8.29
C PRO A 71 -11.17 -17.67 -8.75
N THR A 72 -10.85 -18.55 -7.82
CA THR A 72 -10.53 -19.96 -8.08
C THR A 72 -11.75 -20.69 -8.63
N THR A 73 -11.55 -21.90 -9.14
CA THR A 73 -12.65 -22.77 -9.65
C THR A 73 -13.72 -23.09 -8.58
N ASP A 74 -13.33 -23.08 -7.30
CA ASP A 74 -14.26 -23.26 -6.16
C ASP A 74 -14.77 -21.91 -5.56
N GLY A 75 -14.50 -20.79 -6.23
CA GLY A 75 -15.03 -19.47 -5.92
C GLY A 75 -14.27 -18.68 -4.82
N ARG A 76 -13.14 -19.18 -4.32
CA ARG A 76 -12.28 -18.45 -3.38
C ARG A 76 -11.47 -17.37 -4.11
N LEU A 77 -11.06 -16.33 -3.41
CA LEU A 77 -10.29 -15.21 -4.01
C LEU A 77 -8.77 -15.36 -3.82
N PHE A 78 -8.35 -16.36 -3.06
CA PHE A 78 -6.95 -16.71 -2.83
C PHE A 78 -6.85 -18.20 -2.41
N ALA A 79 -5.66 -18.78 -2.56
CA ALA A 79 -5.35 -20.13 -2.12
C ALA A 79 -3.89 -20.23 -1.69
N ASP A 80 -3.64 -20.76 -0.49
CA ASP A 80 -2.30 -21.06 0.03
C ASP A 80 -1.31 -19.86 -0.06
N GLY A 81 -1.79 -18.64 0.18
CA GLY A 81 -0.99 -17.42 0.08
C GLY A 81 -0.86 -16.85 -1.35
N LEU A 82 -1.45 -17.50 -2.35
CA LEU A 82 -1.48 -17.04 -3.73
C LEU A 82 -2.78 -16.27 -4.03
N VAL A 83 -2.64 -15.08 -4.60
CA VAL A 83 -3.74 -14.28 -5.18
C VAL A 83 -3.48 -14.09 -6.66
N VAL A 84 -4.48 -14.34 -7.50
CA VAL A 84 -4.44 -14.03 -8.94
C VAL A 84 -5.39 -12.87 -9.20
N MET A 85 -4.93 -11.87 -9.92
CA MET A 85 -5.65 -10.61 -10.13
C MET A 85 -5.58 -10.18 -11.59
N THR A 86 -6.54 -9.39 -12.02
CA THR A 86 -6.52 -8.79 -13.35
C THR A 86 -5.30 -7.89 -13.53
N TYR A 87 -4.76 -7.86 -14.74
CA TYR A 87 -3.68 -6.94 -15.10
C TYR A 87 -4.24 -5.51 -15.27
N VAL A 88 -3.60 -4.54 -14.65
CA VAL A 88 -3.91 -3.11 -14.80
C VAL A 88 -2.91 -2.49 -15.77
N ALA A 89 -3.37 -2.14 -16.97
CA ALA A 89 -2.56 -1.53 -18.00
C ALA A 89 -2.36 -0.03 -17.78
N GLY A 90 -1.28 0.52 -18.32
CA GLY A 90 -0.97 1.95 -18.32
C GLY A 90 0.50 2.23 -18.04
N GLU A 91 0.87 3.51 -18.19
CA GLU A 91 2.22 4.02 -17.97
C GLU A 91 2.34 4.69 -16.59
N PRO A 92 3.53 4.73 -16.00
CA PRO A 92 3.73 5.47 -14.75
C PRO A 92 3.54 6.98 -14.96
N PRO A 93 3.15 7.73 -13.90
CA PRO A 93 3.04 9.19 -13.95
C PRO A 93 4.43 9.83 -14.18
N SER A 94 4.49 10.82 -15.06
CA SER A 94 5.73 11.50 -15.44
C SER A 94 5.65 13.02 -15.34
N THR A 95 4.45 13.59 -15.33
CA THR A 95 4.22 15.04 -15.33
C THR A 95 3.46 15.50 -14.09
N GLU A 96 3.51 16.79 -13.80
CA GLU A 96 2.70 17.40 -12.74
C GLU A 96 1.18 17.17 -12.97
N ALA A 97 0.74 17.22 -14.23
CA ALA A 97 -0.66 16.96 -14.59
C ALA A 97 -1.06 15.51 -14.27
N ASP A 98 -0.16 14.55 -14.50
CA ASP A 98 -0.38 13.17 -14.13
C ASP A 98 -0.56 13.01 -12.62
N TRP A 99 0.32 13.62 -11.85
CA TRP A 99 0.27 13.56 -10.39
C TRP A 99 -0.98 14.23 -9.80
N ARG A 100 -1.50 15.29 -10.44
CA ARG A 100 -2.81 15.86 -10.06
C ARG A 100 -3.95 14.87 -10.28
N ARG A 101 -3.92 14.08 -11.36
CA ARG A 101 -4.89 13.00 -11.59
C ARG A 101 -4.77 11.90 -10.52
N VAL A 102 -3.54 11.52 -10.15
CA VAL A 102 -3.26 10.58 -9.06
C VAL A 102 -3.83 11.09 -7.74
N ALA A 103 -3.58 12.35 -7.39
CA ALA A 103 -4.12 12.99 -6.19
C ALA A 103 -5.66 12.92 -6.16
N GLY A 104 -6.32 13.18 -7.28
CA GLY A 104 -7.77 13.05 -7.41
C GLY A 104 -8.27 11.62 -7.16
N THR A 105 -7.54 10.63 -7.68
CA THR A 105 -7.87 9.20 -7.48
C THR A 105 -7.66 8.76 -6.02
N LEU A 106 -6.58 9.19 -5.37
CA LEU A 106 -6.34 8.91 -3.94
C LEU A 106 -7.43 9.54 -3.06
N ARG A 107 -7.83 10.80 -3.32
CA ARG A 107 -8.95 11.41 -2.59
C ARG A 107 -10.24 10.63 -2.76
N ARG A 108 -10.53 10.13 -3.96
CA ARG A 108 -11.70 9.27 -4.20
C ARG A 108 -11.59 7.96 -3.40
N LEU A 109 -10.42 7.33 -3.35
CA LEU A 109 -10.16 6.17 -2.48
C LEU A 109 -10.52 6.50 -1.03
N HIS A 110 -9.99 7.60 -0.51
CA HIS A 110 -10.19 8.03 0.87
C HIS A 110 -11.68 8.29 1.17
N GLU A 111 -12.40 8.92 0.27
CA GLU A 111 -13.85 9.17 0.42
C GLU A 111 -14.67 7.88 0.43
N LEU A 112 -14.38 6.95 -0.48
CA LEU A 112 -15.07 5.67 -0.60
C LEU A 112 -14.82 4.74 0.60
N THR A 113 -13.72 4.93 1.31
CA THR A 113 -13.27 3.99 2.35
C THR A 113 -13.28 4.59 3.76
N ARG A 114 -13.94 5.72 3.97
CA ARG A 114 -14.24 6.20 5.33
C ARG A 114 -14.95 5.09 6.09
N ASP A 115 -14.65 4.98 7.35
CA ASP A 115 -15.30 4.01 8.26
C ASP A 115 -15.06 2.51 7.94
N ARG A 116 -14.15 2.20 7.00
CA ARG A 116 -13.75 0.81 6.82
C ARG A 116 -12.99 0.30 8.04
N PRO A 117 -13.18 -1.01 8.40
CA PRO A 117 -12.43 -1.61 9.50
C PRO A 117 -10.95 -1.72 9.14
N GLN A 118 -10.10 -1.61 10.17
CA GLN A 118 -8.67 -1.76 10.01
C GLN A 118 -8.31 -3.15 9.47
N ARG A 119 -7.28 -3.20 8.67
CA ARG A 119 -6.65 -4.42 8.19
C ARG A 119 -6.15 -5.26 9.37
N PRO A 120 -6.42 -6.57 9.41
CA PRO A 120 -6.04 -7.42 10.53
C PRO A 120 -4.54 -7.36 10.86
N GLY A 121 -4.24 -7.09 12.13
CA GLY A 121 -2.87 -6.94 12.62
C GLY A 121 -2.21 -5.58 12.35
N TRP A 122 -2.81 -4.74 11.52
CA TRP A 122 -2.29 -3.39 11.23
C TRP A 122 -2.78 -2.36 12.24
N ARG A 123 -2.06 -1.26 12.30
CA ARG A 123 -2.40 -0.07 13.07
C ARG A 123 -2.20 1.17 12.23
N SER A 124 -2.96 2.22 12.51
CA SER A 124 -2.72 3.55 11.94
C SER A 124 -1.46 4.18 12.57
N SER A 125 -0.89 5.16 11.90
CA SER A 125 0.20 5.96 12.43
C SER A 125 -0.15 6.58 13.79
N VAL A 126 -1.39 7.03 13.98
CA VAL A 126 -1.85 7.63 15.25
C VAL A 126 -2.05 6.62 16.37
N ASP A 127 -2.31 5.35 16.08
CA ASP A 127 -2.37 4.29 17.10
C ASP A 127 -1.02 4.09 17.79
N PHE A 128 0.10 4.34 17.09
CA PHE A 128 1.45 4.23 17.63
C PHE A 128 1.82 5.35 18.61
N LEU A 129 0.94 6.29 18.86
CA LEU A 129 1.08 7.20 20.01
C LEU A 129 1.00 6.43 21.34
N HIS A 130 0.30 5.28 21.36
CA HIS A 130 0.04 4.47 22.55
C HIS A 130 0.45 2.99 22.39
N ALA A 131 0.65 2.52 21.16
CA ALA A 131 1.12 1.18 20.85
C ALA A 131 2.61 1.19 20.48
N THR A 132 3.25 0.02 20.51
CA THR A 132 4.63 -0.16 20.07
C THR A 132 4.77 -1.13 18.89
N THR A 133 3.80 -2.04 18.71
CA THR A 133 3.90 -3.08 17.69
C THR A 133 2.65 -3.16 16.81
N GLY A 134 2.84 -3.53 15.56
CA GLY A 134 1.83 -3.84 14.54
C GLY A 134 2.47 -4.66 13.42
N THR A 135 1.71 -5.05 12.39
CA THR A 135 2.19 -5.95 11.34
C THR A 135 3.49 -5.48 10.67
N LYS A 136 3.63 -4.16 10.44
CA LYS A 136 4.79 -3.58 9.74
C LYS A 136 5.73 -2.81 10.67
N VAL A 137 5.28 -2.44 11.84
CA VAL A 137 6.00 -1.53 12.74
C VAL A 137 6.29 -2.23 14.05
N ASP A 138 7.55 -2.19 14.46
CA ASP A 138 8.01 -2.60 15.79
C ASP A 138 8.90 -1.49 16.38
N LEU A 139 8.28 -0.58 17.14
CA LEU A 139 8.97 0.55 17.76
C LEU A 139 9.92 0.09 18.88
N ASP A 140 9.74 -1.11 19.43
CA ASP A 140 10.59 -1.62 20.51
C ASP A 140 12.03 -1.94 19.98
N THR A 141 12.17 -2.10 18.66
CA THR A 141 13.48 -2.30 17.99
C THR A 141 14.18 -1.00 17.62
N MET A 142 13.51 0.14 17.73
CA MET A 142 14.04 1.44 17.36
C MET A 142 14.68 2.16 18.55
N PRO A 143 15.71 3.02 18.32
CA PRO A 143 16.21 3.92 19.35
C PRO A 143 15.12 4.83 19.93
N ALA A 144 15.13 5.06 21.23
CA ALA A 144 14.10 5.86 21.93
C ALA A 144 13.93 7.26 21.32
N GLU A 145 15.02 7.90 20.88
CA GLU A 145 14.95 9.21 20.20
C GLU A 145 14.22 9.11 18.86
N ALA A 146 14.46 8.05 18.07
CA ALA A 146 13.76 7.82 16.81
C ALA A 146 12.26 7.62 17.03
N VAL A 147 11.90 6.84 18.03
CA VAL A 147 10.48 6.64 18.42
C VAL A 147 9.84 7.96 18.83
N ALA A 148 10.52 8.78 19.64
CA ALA A 148 10.01 10.09 20.05
C ALA A 148 9.76 11.00 18.84
N ARG A 149 10.66 11.04 17.88
CA ARG A 149 10.50 11.82 16.62
C ARG A 149 9.31 11.33 15.81
N CYS A 150 9.16 10.02 15.61
CA CYS A 150 8.01 9.46 14.90
C CYS A 150 6.69 9.82 15.59
N ARG A 151 6.60 9.62 16.90
CA ARG A 151 5.41 9.97 17.69
C ARG A 151 5.07 11.45 17.63
N ALA A 152 6.07 12.34 17.70
CA ALA A 152 5.86 13.79 17.58
C ALA A 152 5.28 14.18 16.21
N ALA A 153 5.72 13.50 15.12
CA ALA A 153 5.19 13.71 13.79
C ALA A 153 3.72 13.24 13.69
N TRP A 154 3.40 12.04 14.18
CA TRP A 154 2.06 11.46 14.14
C TRP A 154 1.07 12.19 15.07
N ALA A 155 1.52 12.70 16.21
CA ALA A 155 0.67 13.46 17.13
C ALA A 155 0.01 14.69 16.46
N ARG A 156 0.63 15.25 15.43
CA ARG A 156 0.08 16.36 14.64
C ARG A 156 -1.12 15.94 13.76
N LEU A 157 -1.34 14.63 13.58
CA LEU A 157 -2.46 14.06 12.85
C LEU A 157 -3.56 13.52 13.79
N ALA A 158 -3.35 13.53 15.10
CA ALA A 158 -4.30 13.01 16.08
C ALA A 158 -5.69 13.65 15.94
N GLY A 159 -6.73 12.84 16.05
CA GLY A 159 -8.13 13.28 15.96
C GLY A 159 -8.64 13.54 14.54
N ARG A 160 -7.82 13.34 13.50
CA ARG A 160 -8.28 13.42 12.12
C ARG A 160 -9.05 12.15 11.73
N PRO A 161 -10.03 12.26 10.80
CA PRO A 161 -10.74 11.09 10.28
C PRO A 161 -9.76 10.16 9.55
N THR A 162 -10.03 8.86 9.63
CA THR A 162 -9.24 7.82 8.97
C THR A 162 -10.01 7.20 7.80
N CYS A 163 -9.27 6.64 6.86
CA CYS A 163 -9.78 5.92 5.70
C CYS A 163 -8.74 4.88 5.26
N VAL A 164 -9.03 4.07 4.26
CA VAL A 164 -7.98 3.25 3.67
C VAL A 164 -7.03 4.15 2.87
N VAL A 165 -5.75 4.08 3.22
CA VAL A 165 -4.66 4.64 2.42
C VAL A 165 -4.06 3.56 1.52
N HIS A 166 -3.54 3.95 0.36
CA HIS A 166 -2.77 3.04 -0.49
C HIS A 166 -1.46 2.64 0.21
N GLY A 167 -0.83 3.58 0.89
CA GLY A 167 0.37 3.39 1.69
C GLY A 167 1.68 3.54 0.92
N ASP A 168 1.66 3.34 -0.41
CA ASP A 168 2.85 3.49 -1.26
C ASP A 168 2.51 3.96 -2.68
N PRO A 169 1.95 5.16 -2.89
CA PRO A 169 1.55 5.66 -4.21
C PRO A 169 2.75 6.21 -5.01
N ASN A 170 3.82 5.42 -5.14
CA ASN A 170 4.99 5.76 -5.94
C ASN A 170 4.76 5.55 -7.45
N PRO A 171 5.62 6.06 -8.35
CA PRO A 171 5.44 5.90 -9.80
C PRO A 171 5.35 4.44 -10.27
N GLY A 172 6.00 3.51 -9.57
CA GLY A 172 5.96 2.07 -9.87
C GLY A 172 4.58 1.46 -9.62
N ASN A 173 3.78 2.05 -8.73
CA ASN A 173 2.49 1.55 -8.28
C ASN A 173 1.29 2.27 -8.89
N VAL A 174 1.53 3.17 -9.86
CA VAL A 174 0.49 3.91 -10.59
C VAL A 174 0.53 3.57 -12.06
N ARG A 175 -0.63 3.40 -12.67
CA ARG A 175 -0.81 3.11 -14.10
C ARG A 175 -1.79 4.10 -14.71
N LEU A 176 -1.32 4.88 -15.67
CA LEU A 176 -2.10 5.92 -16.34
C LEU A 176 -2.45 5.50 -17.75
N THR A 177 -3.72 5.65 -18.10
CA THR A 177 -4.21 5.70 -19.48
C THR A 177 -4.77 7.09 -19.76
N ALA A 178 -5.26 7.34 -20.97
CA ALA A 178 -5.85 8.64 -21.31
C ALA A 178 -7.01 9.02 -20.36
N ASP A 179 -7.82 8.05 -19.95
CA ASP A 179 -9.07 8.24 -19.22
C ASP A 179 -9.03 7.75 -17.76
N ARG A 180 -8.04 6.96 -17.35
CA ARG A 180 -8.01 6.29 -16.05
C ARG A 180 -6.68 6.45 -15.34
N VAL A 181 -6.75 6.38 -14.00
CA VAL A 181 -5.62 6.19 -13.10
C VAL A 181 -5.84 4.88 -12.36
N GLY A 182 -4.98 3.90 -12.61
CA GLY A 182 -4.95 2.64 -11.91
C GLY A 182 -3.96 2.67 -10.74
N LEU A 183 -4.32 2.04 -9.63
CA LEU A 183 -3.48 1.86 -8.45
C LEU A 183 -3.20 0.37 -8.29
N ILE A 184 -1.93 -0.02 -8.22
CA ILE A 184 -1.48 -1.41 -8.06
C ILE A 184 -0.57 -1.54 -6.84
N ASP A 185 -0.30 -2.77 -6.42
CA ASP A 185 0.53 -3.07 -5.25
C ASP A 185 -0.03 -2.53 -3.93
N TRP A 186 -1.08 -3.19 -3.44
CA TRP A 186 -1.84 -2.85 -2.25
C TRP A 186 -1.26 -3.45 -0.95
N ASP A 187 0.00 -3.87 -0.97
CA ASP A 187 0.65 -4.55 0.15
C ASP A 187 0.77 -3.66 1.40
N GLU A 188 0.94 -2.36 1.20
CA GLU A 188 1.05 -1.36 2.25
C GLU A 188 -0.30 -0.73 2.63
N SER A 189 -1.39 -1.12 1.96
CA SER A 189 -2.70 -0.53 2.23
C SER A 189 -3.23 -0.91 3.62
N HIS A 190 -3.71 0.08 4.34
CA HIS A 190 -4.27 -0.06 5.68
C HIS A 190 -5.15 1.15 6.00
N VAL A 191 -5.80 1.17 7.17
CA VAL A 191 -6.57 2.35 7.59
C VAL A 191 -5.65 3.31 8.32
N ASP A 192 -5.55 4.54 7.81
CA ASP A 192 -4.77 5.63 8.39
C ASP A 192 -5.35 7.00 8.01
N VAL A 193 -4.67 8.06 8.39
CA VAL A 193 -5.02 9.44 8.02
C VAL A 193 -4.68 9.68 6.55
N PRO A 194 -5.60 10.24 5.74
CA PRO A 194 -5.42 10.38 4.28
C PRO A 194 -4.19 11.19 3.87
N GLU A 195 -3.72 12.09 4.71
CA GLU A 195 -2.56 12.94 4.43
C GLU A 195 -1.27 12.15 4.17
N ILE A 196 -1.14 10.92 4.72
CA ILE A 196 0.05 10.06 4.50
C ILE A 196 0.21 9.70 3.02
N ASP A 197 -0.90 9.46 2.30
CA ASP A 197 -0.90 9.16 0.86
C ASP A 197 -0.70 10.40 -0.04
N LEU A 198 -0.93 11.60 0.50
CA LEU A 198 -1.01 12.81 -0.31
C LEU A 198 0.30 13.60 -0.41
N VAL A 199 1.40 13.03 0.10
CA VAL A 199 2.75 13.57 -0.08
C VAL A 199 3.26 13.18 -1.47
N LEU A 200 2.79 13.91 -2.47
CA LEU A 200 3.05 13.62 -3.88
C LEU A 200 4.04 14.63 -4.48
N PRO A 201 4.75 14.27 -5.57
CA PRO A 201 5.59 15.21 -6.31
C PRO A 201 4.83 16.48 -6.70
N TYR A 202 5.54 17.61 -6.80
CA TYR A 202 5.00 18.92 -7.20
C TYR A 202 3.92 19.50 -6.27
N ASP A 203 3.77 18.99 -5.04
CA ASP A 203 2.60 19.26 -4.20
C ASP A 203 1.27 19.06 -4.97
N ALA A 204 1.23 18.03 -5.82
CA ALA A 204 0.11 17.78 -6.73
C ALA A 204 -1.23 17.56 -6.00
N ALA A 205 -1.18 17.21 -4.73
CA ALA A 205 -2.34 17.17 -3.86
C ALA A 205 -2.78 18.56 -3.36
N GLY A 206 -1.98 19.60 -3.53
CA GLY A 206 -2.31 20.96 -3.10
C GLY A 206 -2.47 21.06 -1.58
N LEU A 207 -1.59 20.40 -0.82
CA LEU A 207 -1.61 20.43 0.64
C LEU A 207 -1.20 21.78 1.20
N GLY A 208 -0.40 22.55 0.44
CA GLY A 208 0.05 23.87 0.87
C GLY A 208 0.70 23.86 2.26
N ALA A 209 0.18 24.63 3.20
CA ALA A 209 0.70 24.70 4.57
C ALA A 209 0.61 23.36 5.34
N ALA A 210 -0.27 22.45 4.95
CA ALA A 210 -0.38 21.12 5.56
C ALA A 210 0.66 20.13 5.03
N HIS A 211 1.34 20.45 3.93
CA HIS A 211 2.31 19.54 3.28
C HIS A 211 3.42 19.11 4.25
N ASP A 212 3.96 20.04 5.03
CA ASP A 212 5.01 19.74 6.00
C ASP A 212 4.55 18.73 7.07
N VAL A 213 3.33 18.86 7.59
CA VAL A 213 2.78 17.92 8.57
C VAL A 213 2.63 16.53 7.95
N ALA A 214 2.07 16.46 6.75
CA ALA A 214 1.89 15.21 6.01
C ALA A 214 3.24 14.56 5.68
N ALA A 215 4.21 15.34 5.19
CA ALA A 215 5.54 14.85 4.84
C ALA A 215 6.30 14.29 6.05
N GLN A 216 6.24 14.96 7.20
CA GLN A 216 6.84 14.49 8.45
C GLN A 216 6.20 13.15 8.90
N ALA A 217 4.88 13.06 8.85
CA ALA A 217 4.16 11.85 9.28
C ALA A 217 4.41 10.67 8.31
N SER A 218 4.40 10.92 6.99
CA SER A 218 4.73 9.92 5.97
C SER A 218 6.18 9.43 6.08
N ALA A 219 7.12 10.35 6.32
CA ALA A 219 8.53 9.98 6.54
C ALA A 219 8.71 9.14 7.80
N ALA A 220 8.02 9.50 8.89
CA ALA A 220 8.02 8.75 10.14
C ALA A 220 7.40 7.35 9.96
N TRP A 221 6.31 7.22 9.19
CA TRP A 221 5.72 5.93 8.85
C TRP A 221 6.71 5.05 8.08
N ALA A 222 7.29 5.58 6.99
CA ALA A 222 8.24 4.83 6.17
C ALA A 222 9.49 4.42 6.97
N ALA A 223 9.97 5.29 7.87
CA ALA A 223 11.10 4.96 8.74
C ALA A 223 10.75 3.81 9.71
N ALA A 224 9.58 3.84 10.33
CA ALA A 224 9.17 2.83 11.31
C ALA A 224 8.81 1.49 10.64
N ALA A 225 8.09 1.52 9.50
CA ALA A 225 7.65 0.33 8.78
C ALA A 225 8.79 -0.43 8.08
N CYS A 226 9.87 0.27 7.74
CA CYS A 226 11.07 -0.29 7.11
C CYS A 226 12.28 -0.33 8.04
N TRP A 227 12.07 -0.18 9.36
CA TRP A 227 13.17 -0.17 10.31
C TRP A 227 13.92 -1.50 10.31
N ASP A 228 15.24 -1.43 10.06
CA ASP A 228 16.13 -2.57 10.14
C ASP A 228 17.13 -2.35 11.31
N PRO A 229 16.99 -3.10 12.41
CA PRO A 229 17.86 -2.95 13.56
C PRO A 229 19.32 -3.36 13.26
N THR A 230 19.57 -4.09 12.17
CA THR A 230 20.94 -4.44 11.74
C THR A 230 21.61 -3.30 10.99
N GLY A 231 20.85 -2.32 10.50
CA GLY A 231 21.36 -1.21 9.71
C GLY A 231 21.84 -1.60 8.30
N ALA A 232 21.51 -2.81 7.83
CA ALA A 232 21.92 -3.30 6.51
C ALA A 232 21.22 -2.50 5.39
N ASP A 233 19.97 -2.06 5.60
CA ASP A 233 19.26 -1.17 4.68
C ASP A 233 19.22 0.27 5.24
N PRO A 234 19.89 1.24 4.58
CA PRO A 234 19.87 2.63 5.02
C PRO A 234 18.56 3.38 4.73
N PHE A 235 17.55 2.74 4.13
CA PHE A 235 16.31 3.42 3.72
C PHE A 235 15.59 4.04 4.92
N ALA A 236 15.34 3.25 5.97
CA ALA A 236 14.66 3.73 7.17
C ALA A 236 15.40 4.88 7.86
N ALA A 237 16.73 4.80 7.93
CA ALA A 237 17.56 5.87 8.49
C ALA A 237 17.47 7.17 7.68
N ARG A 238 17.45 7.08 6.33
CA ARG A 238 17.24 8.24 5.46
C ARG A 238 15.87 8.87 5.69
N ARG A 239 14.81 8.05 5.74
CA ARG A 239 13.45 8.55 6.00
C ARG A 239 13.34 9.19 7.38
N LEU A 240 13.97 8.60 8.40
CA LEU A 240 14.00 9.19 9.75
C LEU A 240 14.74 10.54 9.77
N ALA A 241 15.80 10.70 8.97
CA ALA A 241 16.53 11.98 8.87
C ALA A 241 15.64 13.13 8.35
N GLU A 242 14.58 12.84 7.62
CA GLU A 242 13.59 13.83 7.14
C GLU A 242 12.61 14.25 8.25
N VAL A 243 12.47 13.45 9.33
CA VAL A 243 11.62 13.79 10.48
C VAL A 243 12.35 14.75 11.40
N ARG A 244 11.68 15.84 11.80
CA ARG A 244 12.29 16.84 12.68
C ARG A 244 12.67 16.28 14.05
N PRO A 245 13.77 16.74 14.65
CA PRO A 245 14.08 16.45 16.04
C PRO A 245 12.97 16.97 16.98
N VAL A 246 12.81 16.30 18.10
CA VAL A 246 11.98 16.80 19.20
C VAL A 246 12.79 17.90 19.92
N THR A 247 12.29 19.14 19.91
CA THR A 247 12.86 20.27 20.64
C THR A 247 12.36 20.32 22.08
#